data_797c0ea9af4a926b0381a5a1d81b0794
#
_entry.id   797c0ea9af4a926b0381a5a1d81b0794
#
_cell.length_a   1.000
_cell.length_b   1.000
_cell.length_c   1.000
_cell.angle_alpha   90.00
_cell.angle_beta   90.00
_cell.angle_gamma   90.00
#
_symmetry.space_group_name_H-M   'P 1'
#
loop_
_entity.id
_entity.type
_entity.pdbx_description
1 polymer ?
#
loop_
_entity_poly.entity_id
_entity_poly.type
_entity_poly.pdbx_seq_one_letter_code
_entity_poly.pdbx_strand_id
1 'polypeptide(L)'
;LASEARLASFIAIAKGDIASRHWFRLGRAVTPIDHGAALISWSGSMFEYLMPSLVMRAPAGSLIEQTSRLVVRRQIAYGAALGVPWGVSESAYNVRDLELTYQYSNFGVPGLGLKRGLSENAVVSPYATALAAMVDPGAAARNFTRLAAIGAQGDYGFYEALDYTPTRLPEGKDVAIVRAFMAHHQGMTVVAIANALLDGKMRARFHAEPIVQATELLLQERTPRDVAIAHPRAEEVKTAATVRDLELPAVRRFHSAHSATPEAHLLSNGSYAVMLTGAGSGYSRWRELGITRWREDVTRDDWGAYVFLRDVESGDVWSAGYQPSGVEPDSYDVTFTEDRAEFIRSDGTITTILDVVVSPEDNAEVRRVTVANTGSRPRDIELTSYAELVLAPPAADTTHPVFSKLFVQTEYSAKIGAILATRRRRSPTEAEIWAAHLAVVEGETVGEPEIETDRARFLGRGREVRAPIAVMEDRPLSNTVGTVLDPVFALRRRVRVPPGRTVRIAFWTLVASSRGEVLDLVDKHEDTTAFDRAATLAWTQAQVQLSYLGIDAEQAGLFQRLAGYVLYADPSLRPSSDAIRRGGGGP
;
A
#
# COMPACT_ATOMS: atom_id res chain seq x y z
N LEU A 1 2.05 -11.99 -10.51
CA LEU A 1 2.44 -13.19 -11.27
C LEU A 1 3.83 -13.69 -10.88
N ALA A 2 4.77 -12.81 -10.56
CA ALA A 2 6.09 -13.14 -10.03
C ALA A 2 6.04 -13.41 -8.52
N SER A 3 5.31 -14.43 -8.12
CA SER A 3 5.18 -14.88 -6.72
C SER A 3 4.94 -16.37 -6.72
N GLU A 4 5.32 -17.05 -5.64
CA GLU A 4 5.00 -18.45 -5.38
C GLU A 4 3.49 -18.68 -5.36
N ALA A 5 2.69 -17.69 -4.96
CA ALA A 5 1.24 -17.73 -4.94
C ALA A 5 0.61 -17.99 -6.33
N ARG A 6 1.35 -17.77 -7.45
CA ARG A 6 0.83 -18.12 -8.79
C ARG A 6 0.52 -19.61 -8.93
N LEU A 7 1.25 -20.48 -8.21
CA LEU A 7 0.97 -21.93 -8.21
C LEU A 7 -0.39 -22.22 -7.58
N ALA A 8 -0.69 -21.61 -6.44
CA ALA A 8 -1.98 -21.75 -5.76
C ALA A 8 -3.13 -21.22 -6.64
N SER A 9 -2.95 -20.05 -7.25
CA SER A 9 -3.93 -19.47 -8.19
C SER A 9 -4.18 -20.39 -9.40
N PHE A 10 -3.10 -20.96 -9.97
CA PHE A 10 -3.20 -21.88 -11.09
C PHE A 10 -3.98 -23.15 -10.72
N ILE A 11 -3.66 -23.77 -9.58
CA ILE A 11 -4.34 -24.98 -9.09
C ILE A 11 -5.82 -24.70 -8.79
N ALA A 12 -6.13 -23.57 -8.14
CA ALA A 12 -7.52 -23.21 -7.84
C ALA A 12 -8.36 -22.97 -9.09
N ILE A 13 -7.75 -22.39 -10.15
CA ILE A 13 -8.41 -22.26 -11.47
C ILE A 13 -8.59 -23.64 -12.12
N ALA A 14 -7.57 -24.48 -12.10
CA ALA A 14 -7.62 -25.83 -12.69
C ALA A 14 -8.70 -26.70 -12.03
N LYS A 15 -8.90 -26.56 -10.73
CA LYS A 15 -9.98 -27.22 -9.98
C LYS A 15 -11.37 -26.62 -10.21
N GLY A 16 -11.45 -25.40 -10.76
CA GLY A 16 -12.69 -24.66 -10.91
C GLY A 16 -13.16 -23.94 -9.64
N ASP A 17 -12.33 -23.87 -8.59
CA ASP A 17 -12.65 -23.18 -7.33
C ASP A 17 -12.76 -21.65 -7.55
N ILE A 18 -11.99 -21.12 -8.50
CA ILE A 18 -12.02 -19.70 -8.92
C ILE A 18 -12.04 -19.57 -10.45
N ALA A 19 -12.63 -18.48 -10.94
CA ALA A 19 -12.73 -18.24 -12.38
C ALA A 19 -11.36 -17.91 -13.01
N SER A 20 -11.14 -18.31 -14.27
CA SER A 20 -9.91 -18.04 -15.04
C SER A 20 -9.53 -16.56 -15.14
N ARG A 21 -10.51 -15.63 -15.06
CA ARG A 21 -10.26 -14.19 -15.00
C ARG A 21 -9.36 -13.76 -13.85
N HIS A 22 -9.26 -14.57 -12.78
CA HIS A 22 -8.35 -14.30 -11.65
C HIS A 22 -6.88 -14.28 -12.11
N TRP A 23 -6.49 -15.18 -13.04
CA TRP A 23 -5.14 -15.20 -13.59
C TRP A 23 -4.73 -13.86 -14.20
N PHE A 24 -5.64 -13.22 -14.94
CA PHE A 24 -5.38 -11.95 -15.60
C PHE A 24 -5.39 -10.73 -14.65
N ARG A 25 -5.78 -10.92 -13.39
CA ARG A 25 -5.69 -9.91 -12.33
C ARG A 25 -4.38 -9.98 -11.54
N LEU A 26 -3.59 -11.03 -11.70
CA LEU A 26 -2.26 -11.11 -11.08
C LEU A 26 -1.37 -10.01 -11.66
N GLY A 27 -0.60 -9.35 -10.80
CA GLY A 27 0.28 -8.24 -11.20
C GLY A 27 1.28 -8.64 -12.28
N ARG A 28 1.47 -7.78 -13.28
CA ARG A 28 2.38 -7.96 -14.42
C ARG A 28 3.36 -6.81 -14.60
N ALA A 29 3.60 -6.04 -13.53
CA ALA A 29 4.63 -5.02 -13.55
C ALA A 29 6.00 -5.67 -13.82
N VAL A 30 6.80 -5.03 -14.67
CA VAL A 30 8.13 -5.49 -15.02
C VAL A 30 9.19 -4.46 -14.64
N THR A 31 10.40 -4.95 -14.44
CA THR A 31 11.61 -4.13 -14.25
C THR A 31 12.56 -4.39 -15.41
N PRO A 32 13.27 -3.36 -15.93
CA PRO A 32 14.28 -3.56 -16.96
C PRO A 32 15.48 -4.31 -16.38
N ILE A 33 15.95 -5.32 -17.10
CA ILE A 33 17.17 -6.08 -16.80
C ILE A 33 17.96 -6.22 -18.09
N ASP A 34 19.14 -5.62 -18.16
CA ASP A 34 19.97 -5.56 -19.37
C ASP A 34 19.18 -5.03 -20.59
N HIS A 35 19.01 -5.85 -21.61
CA HIS A 35 18.24 -5.55 -22.82
C HIS A 35 16.84 -6.15 -22.82
N GLY A 36 16.33 -6.58 -21.67
CA GLY A 36 15.01 -7.20 -21.50
C GLY A 36 14.23 -6.64 -20.33
N ALA A 37 13.04 -7.19 -20.14
CA ALA A 37 12.18 -6.85 -19.00
C ALA A 37 11.70 -8.14 -18.32
N ALA A 38 11.81 -8.19 -16.99
CA ALA A 38 11.33 -9.28 -16.16
C ALA A 38 10.23 -8.82 -15.24
N LEU A 39 9.28 -9.69 -14.91
CA LEU A 39 8.29 -9.42 -13.89
C LEU A 39 8.97 -9.04 -12.58
N ILE A 40 8.47 -8.01 -11.90
CA ILE A 40 8.92 -7.63 -10.56
C ILE A 40 8.17 -8.44 -9.50
N SER A 41 8.87 -8.88 -8.44
CA SER A 41 8.27 -9.57 -7.30
C SER A 41 8.22 -8.69 -6.05
N TRP A 42 7.79 -9.23 -4.92
CA TRP A 42 7.79 -8.49 -3.67
C TRP A 42 9.21 -8.33 -3.11
N SER A 43 9.91 -9.42 -2.86
CA SER A 43 11.25 -9.39 -2.27
C SER A 43 12.40 -9.49 -3.26
N GLY A 44 12.16 -9.92 -4.50
CA GLY A 44 13.25 -10.21 -5.46
C GLY A 44 14.01 -11.50 -5.14
N SER A 45 13.42 -12.40 -4.35
CA SER A 45 14.02 -13.67 -3.95
C SER A 45 13.94 -14.70 -5.10
N MET A 46 14.92 -15.60 -5.15
CA MET A 46 14.89 -16.71 -6.10
C MET A 46 13.66 -17.62 -5.89
N PHE A 47 13.22 -17.76 -4.64
CA PHE A 47 12.05 -18.55 -4.26
C PHE A 47 10.78 -18.04 -4.96
N GLU A 48 10.46 -16.75 -4.84
CA GLU A 48 9.26 -16.17 -5.46
C GLU A 48 9.19 -16.44 -6.96
N TYR A 49 10.34 -16.40 -7.63
CA TYR A 49 10.40 -16.60 -9.08
C TYR A 49 10.36 -18.06 -9.51
N LEU A 50 11.09 -18.95 -8.83
CA LEU A 50 11.39 -20.28 -9.36
C LEU A 50 10.74 -21.44 -8.59
N MET A 51 10.24 -21.25 -7.36
CA MET A 51 9.59 -22.34 -6.63
C MET A 51 8.39 -22.94 -7.41
N PRO A 52 7.48 -22.17 -8.00
CA PRO A 52 6.41 -22.76 -8.80
C PRO A 52 6.92 -23.57 -10.00
N SER A 53 8.09 -23.24 -10.53
CA SER A 53 8.70 -23.94 -11.65
C SER A 53 9.23 -25.34 -11.32
N LEU A 54 9.17 -25.74 -10.06
CA LEU A 54 9.41 -27.14 -9.66
C LEU A 54 8.37 -28.09 -10.28
N VAL A 55 7.14 -27.62 -10.46
CA VAL A 55 6.03 -28.40 -11.01
C VAL A 55 5.41 -27.74 -12.23
N MET A 56 5.31 -26.42 -12.30
CA MET A 56 4.74 -25.69 -13.41
C MET A 56 5.76 -25.55 -14.56
N ARG A 57 5.32 -25.80 -15.81
CA ARG A 57 6.10 -25.48 -17.00
C ARG A 57 6.12 -23.97 -17.24
N ALA A 58 7.24 -23.50 -17.78
CA ALA A 58 7.37 -22.19 -18.40
C ALA A 58 7.63 -22.40 -19.90
N PRO A 59 6.59 -22.37 -20.77
CA PRO A 59 6.75 -22.59 -22.19
C PRO A 59 7.78 -21.64 -22.82
N ALA A 60 8.54 -22.12 -23.78
CA ALA A 60 9.56 -21.32 -24.45
C ALA A 60 8.96 -20.04 -25.08
N GLY A 61 9.57 -18.88 -24.80
CA GLY A 61 9.10 -17.58 -25.25
C GLY A 61 7.92 -17.02 -24.43
N SER A 62 7.50 -17.69 -23.34
CA SER A 62 6.49 -17.15 -22.43
C SER A 62 7.07 -16.08 -21.51
N LEU A 63 6.20 -15.20 -21.00
CA LEU A 63 6.56 -14.15 -20.04
C LEU A 63 7.28 -14.71 -18.80
N ILE A 64 6.81 -15.87 -18.29
CA ILE A 64 7.41 -16.52 -17.11
C ILE A 64 8.79 -17.09 -17.44
N GLU A 65 8.97 -17.70 -18.60
CA GLU A 65 10.26 -18.24 -19.03
C GLU A 65 11.30 -17.15 -19.23
N GLN A 66 10.93 -16.08 -19.92
CA GLN A 66 11.79 -14.91 -20.11
C GLN A 66 12.16 -14.26 -18.77
N THR A 67 11.19 -14.09 -17.87
CA THR A 67 11.42 -13.60 -16.52
C THR A 67 12.42 -14.48 -15.77
N SER A 68 12.24 -15.79 -15.77
CA SER A 68 13.13 -16.73 -15.07
C SER A 68 14.57 -16.62 -15.55
N ARG A 69 14.79 -16.52 -16.86
CA ARG A 69 16.15 -16.32 -17.43
C ARG A 69 16.80 -15.03 -17.01
N LEU A 70 16.06 -13.93 -17.08
CA LEU A 70 16.58 -12.60 -16.72
C LEU A 70 16.86 -12.50 -15.22
N VAL A 71 16.01 -13.06 -14.38
CA VAL A 71 16.20 -13.08 -12.92
C VAL A 71 17.47 -13.86 -12.55
N VAL A 72 17.68 -15.05 -13.12
CA VAL A 72 18.91 -15.83 -12.86
C VAL A 72 20.16 -15.04 -13.30
N ARG A 73 20.15 -14.40 -14.45
CA ARG A 73 21.25 -13.51 -14.89
C ARG A 73 21.50 -12.37 -13.91
N ARG A 74 20.42 -11.72 -13.45
CA ARG A 74 20.54 -10.61 -12.49
C ARG A 74 21.10 -11.08 -11.15
N GLN A 75 20.68 -12.25 -10.65
CA GLN A 75 21.23 -12.87 -9.44
C GLN A 75 22.74 -13.14 -9.58
N ILE A 76 23.18 -13.69 -10.72
CA ILE A 76 24.58 -13.93 -11.02
C ILE A 76 25.38 -12.63 -11.04
N ALA A 77 24.87 -11.61 -11.74
CA ALA A 77 25.51 -10.30 -11.82
C ALA A 77 25.62 -9.61 -10.45
N TYR A 78 24.58 -9.73 -9.62
CA TYR A 78 24.56 -9.17 -8.28
C TYR A 78 25.59 -9.85 -7.36
N GLY A 79 25.67 -11.19 -7.35
CA GLY A 79 26.71 -11.92 -6.60
C GLY A 79 28.13 -11.54 -7.07
N ALA A 80 28.33 -11.39 -8.38
CA ALA A 80 29.61 -10.94 -8.94
C ALA A 80 29.97 -9.52 -8.49
N ALA A 81 29.00 -8.60 -8.47
CA ALA A 81 29.21 -7.22 -8.02
C ALA A 81 29.58 -7.14 -6.52
N LEU A 82 29.05 -8.04 -5.70
CA LEU A 82 29.38 -8.15 -4.27
C LEU A 82 30.65 -8.98 -4.00
N GLY A 83 31.22 -9.64 -5.02
CA GLY A 83 32.35 -10.56 -4.83
C GLY A 83 32.00 -11.89 -4.14
N VAL A 84 30.71 -12.23 -3.98
CA VAL A 84 30.21 -13.41 -3.26
C VAL A 84 29.57 -14.43 -4.22
N PRO A 85 29.32 -15.70 -3.82
CA PRO A 85 28.44 -16.58 -4.56
C PRO A 85 27.06 -15.91 -4.76
N TRP A 86 26.36 -16.30 -5.82
CA TRP A 86 25.00 -15.81 -6.06
C TRP A 86 23.95 -16.77 -5.52
N GLY A 87 22.70 -16.31 -5.42
CA GLY A 87 21.58 -17.11 -4.94
C GLY A 87 20.92 -16.46 -3.71
N VAL A 88 20.64 -15.16 -3.82
CA VAL A 88 19.91 -14.44 -2.75
C VAL A 88 18.46 -14.89 -2.75
N SER A 89 18.00 -15.39 -1.60
CA SER A 89 16.63 -15.85 -1.42
C SER A 89 16.27 -15.84 0.06
N GLU A 90 14.98 -16.02 0.36
CA GLU A 90 14.55 -16.15 1.76
C GLU A 90 15.21 -17.34 2.43
N SER A 91 15.61 -17.17 3.67
CA SER A 91 16.32 -18.19 4.43
C SER A 91 16.48 -17.82 5.90
N ALA A 92 16.95 -18.78 6.69
CA ALA A 92 17.54 -18.46 7.97
C ALA A 92 18.85 -17.68 7.77
N TYR A 93 19.19 -16.81 8.73
CA TYR A 93 20.36 -15.94 8.68
C TYR A 93 21.07 -15.87 10.04
N ASN A 94 22.24 -15.23 10.11
CA ASN A 94 23.09 -15.26 11.30
C ASN A 94 22.60 -14.35 12.43
N VAL A 95 21.34 -14.49 12.82
CA VAL A 95 20.77 -13.96 14.07
C VAL A 95 20.06 -15.10 14.78
N ARG A 96 20.24 -15.19 16.09
CA ARG A 96 19.62 -16.22 16.93
C ARG A 96 18.78 -15.60 18.03
N ASP A 97 17.70 -16.27 18.38
CA ASP A 97 16.90 -15.94 19.56
C ASP A 97 17.56 -16.45 20.86
N LEU A 98 16.88 -16.27 21.97
CA LEU A 98 17.35 -16.72 23.29
C LEU A 98 17.48 -18.25 23.39
N GLU A 99 16.78 -18.98 22.54
CA GLU A 99 16.82 -20.44 22.45
C GLU A 99 17.88 -20.93 21.45
N LEU A 100 18.72 -20.03 20.95
CA LEU A 100 19.76 -20.28 19.96
C LEU A 100 19.24 -20.74 18.59
N THR A 101 17.94 -20.51 18.29
CA THR A 101 17.34 -20.80 17.01
C THR A 101 17.64 -19.67 16.03
N TYR A 102 18.09 -20.02 14.82
CA TYR A 102 18.31 -19.04 13.76
C TYR A 102 17.00 -18.37 13.34
N GLN A 103 17.03 -17.06 13.20
CA GLN A 103 15.91 -16.28 12.66
C GLN A 103 15.80 -16.47 11.14
N TYR A 104 14.59 -16.29 10.60
CA TYR A 104 14.27 -16.46 9.20
C TYR A 104 13.74 -15.16 8.60
N SER A 105 14.13 -14.81 7.37
CA SER A 105 13.64 -13.62 6.68
C SER A 105 13.67 -13.78 5.16
N ASN A 106 12.92 -12.92 4.46
CA ASN A 106 12.92 -12.85 3.02
C ASN A 106 13.98 -11.85 2.52
N PHE A 107 15.04 -12.38 1.94
CA PHE A 107 16.10 -11.64 1.25
C PHE A 107 15.89 -11.69 -0.26
N GLY A 108 16.37 -10.66 -0.96
CA GLY A 108 16.25 -10.59 -2.41
C GLY A 108 17.23 -9.62 -3.04
N VAL A 109 17.25 -9.59 -4.37
CA VAL A 109 18.15 -8.75 -5.14
C VAL A 109 17.53 -7.40 -5.41
N PRO A 110 18.22 -6.30 -5.08
CA PRO A 110 17.79 -4.96 -5.45
C PRO A 110 17.56 -4.85 -6.97
N GLY A 111 16.43 -4.22 -7.31
CA GLY A 111 16.01 -4.12 -8.70
C GLY A 111 15.08 -5.25 -9.18
N LEU A 112 14.95 -6.33 -8.42
CA LEU A 112 13.99 -7.41 -8.69
C LEU A 112 12.76 -7.38 -7.78
N GLY A 113 12.85 -6.69 -6.63
CA GLY A 113 11.79 -6.65 -5.62
C GLY A 113 11.33 -5.24 -5.29
N LEU A 114 10.09 -5.15 -4.81
CA LEU A 114 9.48 -3.91 -4.31
C LEU A 114 9.81 -3.63 -2.84
N LYS A 115 10.26 -4.64 -2.08
CA LYS A 115 10.64 -4.53 -0.67
C LYS A 115 11.81 -3.56 -0.52
N ARG A 116 11.76 -2.71 0.51
CA ARG A 116 12.85 -1.79 0.86
C ARG A 116 13.95 -2.50 1.64
N GLY A 117 15.16 -1.93 1.64
CA GLY A 117 16.29 -2.42 2.42
C GLY A 117 16.92 -3.73 1.88
N LEU A 118 16.62 -4.11 0.65
CA LEU A 118 17.18 -5.32 0.05
C LEU A 118 18.71 -5.26 -0.06
N SER A 119 19.28 -4.07 -0.28
CA SER A 119 20.73 -3.86 -0.37
C SER A 119 21.47 -3.89 0.98
N GLU A 120 20.73 -3.84 2.10
CA GLU A 120 21.30 -3.85 3.44
C GLU A 120 21.74 -5.25 3.89
N ASN A 121 21.26 -6.28 3.21
CA ASN A 121 21.47 -7.67 3.56
C ASN A 121 22.07 -8.46 2.39
N ALA A 122 23.15 -9.16 2.65
CA ALA A 122 23.80 -10.05 1.69
C ALA A 122 23.75 -11.50 2.20
N VAL A 123 22.63 -12.18 2.01
CA VAL A 123 22.42 -13.57 2.44
C VAL A 123 22.22 -14.44 1.21
N VAL A 124 23.07 -15.43 1.03
CA VAL A 124 23.07 -16.37 -0.10
C VAL A 124 22.65 -17.75 0.37
N SER A 125 21.66 -18.35 -0.32
CA SER A 125 21.15 -19.67 0.04
C SER A 125 21.44 -20.70 -1.05
N PRO A 126 22.08 -21.83 -0.73
CA PRO A 126 22.42 -22.86 -1.72
C PRO A 126 21.23 -23.44 -2.47
N TYR A 127 20.05 -23.54 -1.83
CA TYR A 127 18.84 -24.03 -2.51
C TYR A 127 18.39 -23.12 -3.67
N ALA A 128 18.67 -21.81 -3.60
CA ALA A 128 18.39 -20.88 -4.68
C ALA A 128 19.23 -21.21 -5.94
N THR A 129 20.48 -21.66 -5.73
CA THR A 129 21.31 -22.18 -6.82
C THR A 129 20.69 -23.44 -7.44
N ALA A 130 20.12 -24.34 -6.61
CA ALA A 130 19.43 -25.52 -7.10
C ALA A 130 18.19 -25.16 -7.94
N LEU A 131 17.37 -24.21 -7.49
CA LEU A 131 16.24 -23.71 -8.26
C LEU A 131 16.69 -23.17 -9.61
N ALA A 132 17.77 -22.40 -9.64
CA ALA A 132 18.33 -21.83 -10.88
C ALA A 132 18.91 -22.89 -11.83
N ALA A 133 19.28 -24.09 -11.35
CA ALA A 133 19.73 -25.19 -12.19
C ALA A 133 18.68 -25.63 -13.23
N MET A 134 17.40 -25.37 -12.96
CA MET A 134 16.31 -25.60 -13.91
C MET A 134 16.30 -24.60 -15.09
N VAL A 135 17.08 -23.53 -15.00
CA VAL A 135 17.17 -22.43 -15.99
C VAL A 135 18.56 -22.40 -16.63
N ASP A 136 19.61 -22.43 -15.83
CA ASP A 136 21.03 -22.45 -16.26
C ASP A 136 21.81 -23.48 -15.42
N PRO A 137 21.80 -24.75 -15.80
CA PRO A 137 22.47 -25.83 -15.05
C PRO A 137 23.99 -25.63 -15.01
N GLY A 138 24.59 -25.02 -16.05
CA GLY A 138 26.03 -24.80 -16.10
C GLY A 138 26.49 -23.74 -15.08
N ALA A 139 25.77 -22.61 -14.98
CA ALA A 139 26.05 -21.59 -13.98
C ALA A 139 25.80 -22.11 -12.56
N ALA A 140 24.75 -22.89 -12.35
CA ALA A 140 24.44 -23.50 -11.04
C ALA A 140 25.55 -24.45 -10.59
N ALA A 141 26.03 -25.33 -11.47
CA ALA A 141 27.14 -26.25 -11.15
C ALA A 141 28.40 -25.51 -10.69
N ARG A 142 28.79 -24.46 -11.42
CA ARG A 142 29.94 -23.63 -11.03
C ARG A 142 29.73 -22.93 -9.67
N ASN A 143 28.51 -22.47 -9.40
CA ASN A 143 28.22 -21.81 -8.13
C ASN A 143 28.22 -22.81 -6.95
N PHE A 144 27.73 -24.02 -7.14
CA PHE A 144 27.83 -25.09 -6.13
C PHE A 144 29.29 -25.42 -5.78
N THR A 145 30.18 -25.49 -6.79
CA THR A 145 31.61 -25.67 -6.55
C THR A 145 32.18 -24.52 -5.71
N ARG A 146 31.78 -23.28 -5.99
CA ARG A 146 32.19 -22.09 -5.23
C ARG A 146 31.66 -22.13 -3.79
N LEU A 147 30.40 -22.50 -3.60
CA LEU A 147 29.78 -22.64 -2.28
C LEU A 147 30.46 -23.73 -1.44
N ALA A 148 30.78 -24.88 -2.04
CA ALA A 148 31.48 -25.95 -1.36
C ALA A 148 32.91 -25.53 -0.92
N ALA A 149 33.62 -24.79 -1.78
CA ALA A 149 34.97 -24.28 -1.46
C ALA A 149 34.98 -23.29 -0.26
N ILE A 150 33.90 -22.60 0.00
CA ILE A 150 33.74 -21.69 1.16
C ILE A 150 33.33 -22.48 2.44
N GLY A 151 33.03 -23.78 2.34
CA GLY A 151 32.63 -24.63 3.47
C GLY A 151 31.11 -24.63 3.71
N ALA A 152 30.31 -24.27 2.71
CA ALA A 152 28.85 -24.35 2.81
C ALA A 152 28.29 -25.77 2.73
N GLN A 153 29.11 -26.76 2.44
CA GLN A 153 28.74 -28.18 2.38
C GLN A 153 29.10 -28.90 3.68
N GLY A 154 28.15 -29.64 4.25
CA GLY A 154 28.33 -30.53 5.38
C GLY A 154 27.98 -31.99 5.04
N ASP A 155 27.89 -32.83 6.05
CA ASP A 155 27.67 -34.30 5.89
C ASP A 155 26.28 -34.61 5.27
N TYR A 156 25.30 -33.75 5.45
CA TYR A 156 23.92 -33.93 4.96
C TYR A 156 23.58 -33.04 3.75
N GLY A 157 24.57 -32.48 3.07
CA GLY A 157 24.39 -31.59 1.95
C GLY A 157 24.77 -30.13 2.26
N PHE A 158 24.27 -29.19 1.48
CA PHE A 158 24.54 -27.78 1.69
C PHE A 158 23.75 -27.23 2.89
N TYR A 159 24.45 -26.43 3.72
CA TYR A 159 23.82 -25.67 4.80
C TYR A 159 22.85 -24.64 4.28
N GLU A 160 22.04 -24.09 5.18
CA GLU A 160 20.90 -23.23 4.88
C GLU A 160 21.28 -21.93 4.16
N ALA A 161 22.28 -21.21 4.68
CA ALA A 161 22.69 -19.94 4.09
C ALA A 161 24.13 -19.54 4.45
N LEU A 162 24.66 -18.59 3.68
CA LEU A 162 25.89 -17.86 3.92
C LEU A 162 25.54 -16.39 4.09
N ASP A 163 25.73 -15.84 5.29
CA ASP A 163 25.45 -14.44 5.60
C ASP A 163 26.74 -13.62 5.49
N TYR A 164 26.75 -12.68 4.53
CA TYR A 164 27.84 -11.74 4.26
C TYR A 164 27.52 -10.33 4.80
N THR A 165 26.45 -10.15 5.54
CA THR A 165 26.04 -8.84 6.06
C THR A 165 27.00 -8.36 7.13
N PRO A 166 27.71 -7.22 6.96
CA PRO A 166 28.78 -6.81 7.87
C PRO A 166 28.41 -6.74 9.35
N THR A 167 27.19 -6.34 9.66
CA THR A 167 26.69 -6.21 11.04
C THR A 167 26.45 -7.55 11.76
N ARG A 168 26.51 -8.67 11.03
CA ARG A 168 26.22 -10.01 11.53
C ARG A 168 27.39 -10.98 11.38
N LEU A 169 28.54 -10.51 10.92
CA LEU A 169 29.73 -11.35 10.77
C LEU A 169 30.39 -11.60 12.13
N PRO A 170 30.85 -12.83 12.40
CA PRO A 170 31.74 -13.08 13.52
C PRO A 170 33.06 -12.32 13.34
N GLU A 171 33.71 -11.97 14.47
CA GLU A 171 34.97 -11.22 14.46
C GLU A 171 36.04 -11.93 13.61
N GLY A 172 36.66 -11.19 12.69
CA GLY A 172 37.71 -11.69 11.80
C GLY A 172 37.23 -12.69 10.71
N LYS A 173 35.93 -12.72 10.41
CA LYS A 173 35.37 -13.55 9.33
C LYS A 173 34.70 -12.70 8.27
N ASP A 174 34.83 -13.13 7.01
CA ASP A 174 34.19 -12.51 5.85
C ASP A 174 32.81 -13.13 5.54
N VAL A 175 32.45 -14.23 6.20
CA VAL A 175 31.18 -14.94 6.02
C VAL A 175 30.78 -15.69 7.29
N ALA A 176 29.48 -15.69 7.59
CA ALA A 176 28.87 -16.52 8.62
C ALA A 176 28.05 -17.65 7.97
N ILE A 177 28.44 -18.92 8.21
CA ILE A 177 27.70 -20.07 7.69
C ILE A 177 26.58 -20.42 8.65
N VAL A 178 25.34 -20.36 8.17
CA VAL A 178 24.13 -20.74 8.91
C VAL A 178 23.95 -22.25 8.85
N ARG A 179 24.47 -22.93 9.87
CA ARG A 179 24.53 -24.40 9.94
C ARG A 179 23.19 -24.99 10.39
N ALA A 180 22.20 -24.88 9.53
CA ALA A 180 20.87 -25.46 9.68
C ALA A 180 20.47 -26.15 8.37
N PHE A 181 19.41 -26.95 8.41
CA PHE A 181 18.81 -27.60 7.25
C PHE A 181 17.30 -27.40 7.31
N MET A 182 16.73 -26.64 6.40
CA MET A 182 15.28 -26.46 6.28
C MET A 182 14.71 -27.55 5.36
N ALA A 183 13.78 -28.33 5.86
CA ALA A 183 13.21 -29.47 5.13
C ALA A 183 12.65 -29.08 3.76
N HIS A 184 11.94 -27.96 3.67
CA HIS A 184 11.37 -27.49 2.41
C HIS A 184 12.45 -27.02 1.42
N HIS A 185 13.54 -26.38 1.87
CA HIS A 185 14.66 -25.98 1.01
C HIS A 185 15.42 -27.20 0.47
N GLN A 186 15.63 -28.22 1.31
CA GLN A 186 16.25 -29.47 0.87
C GLN A 186 15.34 -30.22 -0.11
N GLY A 187 14.03 -30.27 0.13
CA GLY A 187 13.05 -30.85 -0.77
C GLY A 187 13.03 -30.14 -2.12
N MET A 188 13.03 -28.81 -2.15
CA MET A 188 13.12 -28.03 -3.38
C MET A 188 14.43 -28.27 -4.13
N THR A 189 15.55 -28.39 -3.41
CA THR A 189 16.86 -28.72 -3.99
C THR A 189 16.82 -30.05 -4.72
N VAL A 190 16.30 -31.11 -4.09
CA VAL A 190 16.19 -32.44 -4.70
C VAL A 190 15.29 -32.41 -5.94
N VAL A 191 14.13 -31.77 -5.86
CA VAL A 191 13.18 -31.67 -6.99
C VAL A 191 13.74 -30.84 -8.13
N ALA A 192 14.42 -29.73 -7.84
CA ALA A 192 15.03 -28.87 -8.85
C ALA A 192 16.15 -29.61 -9.61
N ILE A 193 17.04 -30.30 -8.88
CA ILE A 193 18.11 -31.12 -9.47
C ILE A 193 17.52 -32.27 -10.29
N ALA A 194 16.49 -32.96 -9.78
CA ALA A 194 15.80 -34.01 -10.53
C ALA A 194 15.18 -33.47 -11.84
N ASN A 195 14.58 -32.30 -11.83
CA ASN A 195 14.08 -31.67 -13.06
C ASN A 195 15.21 -31.30 -14.03
N ALA A 196 16.35 -30.80 -13.52
CA ALA A 196 17.49 -30.44 -14.39
C ALA A 196 18.16 -31.67 -15.03
N LEU A 197 18.25 -32.79 -14.31
CA LEU A 197 18.93 -34.00 -14.78
C LEU A 197 18.02 -34.96 -15.51
N LEU A 198 16.71 -34.98 -15.25
CA LEU A 198 15.75 -35.94 -15.76
C LEU A 198 14.69 -35.29 -16.67
N ASP A 199 15.09 -34.26 -17.40
CA ASP A 199 14.26 -33.56 -18.40
C ASP A 199 12.87 -33.13 -17.86
N GLY A 200 12.84 -32.49 -16.71
CA GLY A 200 11.63 -31.94 -16.12
C GLY A 200 10.63 -33.00 -15.62
N LYS A 201 11.12 -34.10 -15.07
CA LYS A 201 10.29 -35.23 -14.64
C LYS A 201 9.13 -34.88 -13.73
N MET A 202 9.34 -33.97 -12.75
CA MET A 202 8.26 -33.53 -11.85
C MET A 202 7.26 -32.62 -12.55
N ARG A 203 7.73 -31.76 -13.44
CA ARG A 203 6.87 -30.94 -14.30
C ARG A 203 6.01 -31.84 -15.20
N ALA A 204 6.59 -32.88 -15.80
CA ALA A 204 5.85 -33.82 -16.65
C ALA A 204 4.74 -34.55 -15.86
N ARG A 205 5.01 -34.94 -14.60
CA ARG A 205 4.00 -35.55 -13.73
C ARG A 205 2.86 -34.61 -13.38
N PHE A 206 3.15 -33.36 -13.02
CA PHE A 206 2.13 -32.36 -12.71
C PHE A 206 1.25 -32.07 -13.93
N HIS A 207 1.85 -31.93 -15.11
CA HIS A 207 1.14 -31.65 -16.35
C HIS A 207 0.51 -32.90 -17.01
N ALA A 208 0.63 -34.09 -16.41
CA ALA A 208 -0.12 -35.26 -16.81
C ALA A 208 -1.57 -35.25 -16.28
N GLU A 209 -1.87 -34.44 -15.28
CA GLU A 209 -3.21 -34.30 -14.71
C GLU A 209 -4.15 -33.59 -15.70
N PRO A 210 -5.33 -34.18 -16.05
CA PRO A 210 -6.24 -33.61 -17.06
C PRO A 210 -6.70 -32.18 -16.74
N ILE A 211 -6.95 -31.86 -15.46
CA ILE A 211 -7.36 -30.51 -15.04
C ILE A 211 -6.25 -29.47 -15.24
N VAL A 212 -5.00 -29.88 -15.07
CA VAL A 212 -3.82 -29.05 -15.32
C VAL A 212 -3.66 -28.80 -16.82
N GLN A 213 -3.79 -29.87 -17.65
CA GLN A 213 -3.73 -29.77 -19.12
C GLN A 213 -4.78 -28.78 -19.66
N ALA A 214 -6.02 -28.85 -19.16
CA ALA A 214 -7.08 -27.94 -19.56
C ALA A 214 -6.79 -26.47 -19.27
N THR A 215 -5.86 -26.19 -18.36
CA THR A 215 -5.52 -24.84 -17.87
C THR A 215 -4.17 -24.33 -18.43
N GLU A 216 -3.39 -25.19 -19.11
CA GLU A 216 -2.02 -24.87 -19.59
C GLU A 216 -1.93 -23.63 -20.50
N LEU A 217 -3.00 -23.27 -21.19
CA LEU A 217 -3.02 -22.09 -22.06
C LEU A 217 -2.69 -20.80 -21.29
N LEU A 218 -3.00 -20.72 -20.00
CA LEU A 218 -2.65 -19.59 -19.16
C LEU A 218 -1.14 -19.37 -19.04
N LEU A 219 -0.33 -20.42 -19.18
CA LEU A 219 1.12 -20.37 -19.07
C LEU A 219 1.81 -19.89 -20.36
N GLN A 220 1.08 -19.82 -21.47
CA GLN A 220 1.62 -19.42 -22.78
C GLN A 220 1.63 -17.90 -22.99
N GLU A 221 1.25 -17.14 -21.96
CA GLU A 221 1.25 -15.68 -22.01
C GLU A 221 2.62 -15.16 -22.43
N ARG A 222 2.64 -14.31 -23.45
CA ARG A 222 3.87 -13.66 -23.94
C ARG A 222 4.01 -12.28 -23.33
N THR A 223 5.22 -11.74 -23.34
CA THR A 223 5.47 -10.36 -22.92
C THR A 223 4.64 -9.42 -23.80
N PRO A 224 3.74 -8.61 -23.22
CA PRO A 224 2.99 -7.61 -23.97
C PRO A 224 3.95 -6.62 -24.65
N ARG A 225 3.54 -6.03 -25.77
CA ARG A 225 4.33 -5.00 -26.47
C ARG A 225 4.44 -3.72 -25.63
N ASP A 226 3.38 -3.41 -24.89
CA ASP A 226 3.31 -2.29 -23.96
C ASP A 226 3.21 -2.86 -22.53
N VAL A 227 4.29 -2.72 -21.76
CA VAL A 227 4.40 -3.28 -20.40
C VAL A 227 4.59 -2.17 -19.41
N ALA A 228 3.85 -2.21 -18.30
CA ALA A 228 4.09 -1.33 -17.16
C ALA A 228 5.48 -1.60 -16.57
N ILE A 229 6.38 -0.61 -16.67
CA ILE A 229 7.73 -0.71 -16.13
C ILE A 229 7.72 -0.18 -14.71
N ALA A 230 8.00 -1.05 -13.73
CA ALA A 230 8.23 -0.66 -12.36
C ALA A 230 9.75 -0.44 -12.17
N HIS A 231 10.13 0.75 -11.75
CA HIS A 231 11.51 1.05 -11.36
C HIS A 231 11.62 0.89 -9.83
N PRO A 232 12.36 -0.11 -9.33
CA PRO A 232 12.76 -0.14 -7.93
C PRO A 232 13.51 1.15 -7.60
N ARG A 233 13.33 1.72 -6.40
CA ARG A 233 13.90 3.02 -6.04
C ARG A 233 15.41 3.04 -6.29
N ALA A 234 15.90 4.06 -6.96
CA ALA A 234 17.32 4.26 -7.35
C ALA A 234 18.28 4.25 -6.15
N GLU A 235 17.82 4.55 -4.95
CA GLU A 235 18.59 4.52 -3.70
C GLU A 235 19.08 3.11 -3.31
N GLU A 236 18.44 2.06 -3.81
CA GLU A 236 18.80 0.67 -3.51
C GLU A 236 19.72 0.05 -4.58
N VAL A 237 19.94 0.73 -5.69
CA VAL A 237 20.78 0.24 -6.78
C VAL A 237 22.07 1.07 -6.86
N LYS A 238 23.01 0.85 -5.93
CA LYS A 238 24.33 1.50 -5.92
C LYS A 238 25.23 1.19 -7.14
N THR A 239 24.76 0.42 -8.13
CA THR A 239 25.53 0.02 -9.31
C THR A 239 24.94 0.47 -10.65
N ALA A 240 24.05 1.43 -10.67
CA ALA A 240 23.70 2.14 -11.89
C ALA A 240 24.59 3.39 -12.01
N ALA A 241 25.89 3.21 -12.24
CA ALA A 241 26.77 4.26 -12.75
C ALA A 241 26.35 4.52 -14.20
N THR A 242 25.37 5.32 -14.37
CA THR A 242 24.87 6.21 -15.42
C THR A 242 23.37 6.37 -15.17
N VAL A 243 23.07 7.18 -14.18
CA VAL A 243 21.75 7.79 -14.07
C VAL A 243 21.64 8.70 -15.30
N ARG A 244 20.93 8.24 -16.34
CA ARG A 244 20.19 9.19 -17.16
C ARG A 244 19.30 9.92 -16.17
N ASP A 245 19.30 11.25 -16.23
CA ASP A 245 18.37 12.06 -15.45
C ASP A 245 16.99 11.43 -15.49
N LEU A 246 16.64 10.72 -14.42
CA LEU A 246 15.27 10.31 -14.17
C LEU A 246 14.56 11.63 -13.91
N GLU A 247 13.78 12.08 -14.86
CA GLU A 247 12.76 13.07 -14.60
C GLU A 247 11.97 12.57 -13.39
N LEU A 248 12.12 13.28 -12.28
CA LEU A 248 11.33 13.02 -11.08
C LEU A 248 9.86 13.02 -11.52
N PRO A 249 9.03 12.08 -11.09
CA PRO A 249 7.61 12.13 -11.39
C PRO A 249 7.11 13.54 -11.13
N ALA A 250 6.23 14.05 -11.97
CA ALA A 250 5.73 15.43 -11.88
C ALA A 250 4.94 15.57 -10.57
N VAL A 251 5.65 15.85 -9.51
CA VAL A 251 5.13 15.96 -8.15
C VAL A 251 4.53 17.36 -8.01
N ARG A 252 3.23 17.43 -7.76
CA ARG A 252 2.57 18.68 -7.42
C ARG A 252 2.87 19.02 -5.96
N ARG A 253 3.65 20.09 -5.73
CA ARG A 253 4.03 20.56 -4.40
C ARG A 253 3.46 21.93 -4.12
N PHE A 254 2.98 22.11 -2.90
CA PHE A 254 2.43 23.37 -2.40
C PHE A 254 3.02 23.64 -1.02
N HIS A 255 3.47 24.87 -0.80
CA HIS A 255 4.07 25.31 0.46
C HIS A 255 3.12 26.18 1.31
N SER A 256 1.84 26.17 0.95
CA SER A 256 0.80 26.94 1.65
C SER A 256 -0.56 26.30 1.42
N ALA A 257 -1.42 26.37 2.42
CA ALA A 257 -2.84 26.01 2.29
C ALA A 257 -3.67 27.11 1.62
N HIS A 258 -3.09 28.31 1.46
CA HIS A 258 -3.76 29.50 0.94
C HIS A 258 -3.55 29.62 -0.56
N SER A 259 -4.48 29.12 -1.33
CA SER A 259 -4.57 29.31 -2.78
C SER A 259 -5.84 30.06 -3.14
N ALA A 260 -5.84 30.74 -4.29
CA ALA A 260 -7.02 31.49 -4.77
C ALA A 260 -8.23 30.58 -5.05
N THR A 261 -7.95 29.35 -5.47
CA THR A 261 -8.91 28.26 -5.65
C THR A 261 -8.34 27.00 -5.02
N PRO A 262 -9.19 26.08 -4.47
CA PRO A 262 -8.69 24.86 -3.86
C PRO A 262 -7.91 23.98 -4.86
N GLU A 263 -6.69 23.63 -4.52
CA GLU A 263 -5.85 22.75 -5.32
C GLU A 263 -6.27 21.30 -5.11
N ALA A 264 -7.14 20.80 -6.00
CA ALA A 264 -7.73 19.46 -5.86
C ALA A 264 -6.79 18.34 -6.34
N HIS A 265 -6.91 17.19 -5.70
CA HIS A 265 -6.25 15.94 -6.07
C HIS A 265 -7.19 14.75 -5.88
N LEU A 266 -7.20 13.84 -6.86
CA LEU A 266 -8.06 12.66 -6.89
C LEU A 266 -7.22 11.40 -6.75
N LEU A 267 -7.57 10.54 -5.80
CA LEU A 267 -7.03 9.19 -5.61
C LEU A 267 -8.15 8.18 -5.84
N SER A 268 -7.92 7.13 -6.61
CA SER A 268 -8.96 6.14 -6.90
C SER A 268 -8.40 4.77 -7.27
N ASN A 269 -9.14 3.74 -6.90
CA ASN A 269 -8.92 2.35 -7.37
C ASN A 269 -9.95 1.92 -8.45
N GLY A 270 -10.73 2.86 -8.98
CA GLY A 270 -11.79 2.62 -9.96
C GLY A 270 -13.17 2.39 -9.35
N SER A 271 -13.29 2.01 -8.08
CA SER A 271 -14.56 1.84 -7.38
C SER A 271 -14.70 2.71 -6.14
N TYR A 272 -13.61 2.97 -5.45
CA TYR A 272 -13.49 3.89 -4.33
C TYR A 272 -12.64 5.09 -4.76
N ALA A 273 -13.07 6.28 -4.43
CA ALA A 273 -12.38 7.51 -4.79
C ALA A 273 -12.36 8.51 -3.62
N VAL A 274 -11.24 9.18 -3.47
CA VAL A 274 -11.03 10.28 -2.52
C VAL A 274 -10.60 11.51 -3.31
N MET A 275 -11.27 12.62 -3.08
CA MET A 275 -10.80 13.94 -3.51
C MET A 275 -10.27 14.68 -2.29
N LEU A 276 -9.13 15.32 -2.45
CA LEU A 276 -8.46 16.13 -1.43
C LEU A 276 -8.10 17.49 -1.99
N THR A 277 -8.08 18.50 -1.14
CA THR A 277 -7.53 19.83 -1.47
C THR A 277 -6.18 20.03 -0.76
N GLY A 278 -5.40 21.00 -1.23
CA GLY A 278 -4.15 21.40 -0.57
C GLY A 278 -4.31 21.86 0.88
N ALA A 279 -5.52 22.22 1.31
CA ALA A 279 -5.87 22.52 2.69
C ALA A 279 -6.27 21.29 3.52
N GLY A 280 -6.46 20.12 2.90
CA GLY A 280 -6.84 18.88 3.57
C GLY A 280 -8.36 18.61 3.58
N SER A 281 -9.17 19.41 2.91
CA SER A 281 -10.60 19.16 2.69
C SER A 281 -10.84 18.12 1.60
N GLY A 282 -12.08 17.72 1.37
CA GLY A 282 -12.43 16.82 0.29
C GLY A 282 -13.58 15.86 0.61
N TYR A 283 -13.68 14.79 -0.17
CA TYR A 283 -14.72 13.78 0.00
C TYR A 283 -14.20 12.37 -0.26
N SER A 284 -14.97 11.38 0.23
CA SER A 284 -14.81 9.98 -0.10
C SER A 284 -16.09 9.45 -0.75
N ARG A 285 -15.96 8.66 -1.82
CA ARG A 285 -17.07 8.08 -2.59
C ARG A 285 -16.80 6.61 -2.88
N TRP A 286 -17.86 5.83 -2.90
CA TRP A 286 -17.84 4.45 -3.37
C TRP A 286 -18.86 4.31 -4.50
N ARG A 287 -18.37 4.13 -5.73
CA ARG A 287 -19.20 4.14 -6.94
C ARG A 287 -20.04 5.45 -6.99
N GLU A 288 -21.37 5.34 -7.07
CA GLU A 288 -22.30 6.46 -7.08
C GLU A 288 -22.68 7.00 -5.69
N LEU A 289 -22.19 6.37 -4.61
CA LEU A 289 -22.55 6.72 -3.24
C LEU A 289 -21.48 7.61 -2.60
N GLY A 290 -21.89 8.73 -2.04
CA GLY A 290 -21.05 9.52 -1.13
C GLY A 290 -20.90 8.79 0.19
N ILE A 291 -19.66 8.60 0.64
CA ILE A 291 -19.36 8.07 1.97
C ILE A 291 -19.33 9.21 2.97
N THR A 292 -18.58 10.25 2.63
CA THR A 292 -18.50 11.48 3.43
C THR A 292 -19.23 12.63 2.73
N ARG A 293 -19.70 13.59 3.54
CA ARG A 293 -20.38 14.79 3.05
C ARG A 293 -19.40 15.78 2.48
N TRP A 294 -19.78 16.36 1.33
CA TRP A 294 -19.07 17.44 0.69
C TRP A 294 -20.03 18.40 0.01
N ARG A 295 -19.68 19.68 0.03
CA ARG A 295 -20.34 20.73 -0.72
C ARG A 295 -19.28 21.55 -1.44
N GLU A 296 -19.53 21.86 -2.69
CA GLU A 296 -18.69 22.79 -3.41
C GLU A 296 -18.84 24.19 -2.81
N ASP A 297 -17.75 24.71 -2.26
CA ASP A 297 -17.67 26.07 -1.76
C ASP A 297 -16.21 26.55 -1.80
N VAL A 298 -15.84 27.29 -2.84
CA VAL A 298 -14.49 27.83 -3.02
C VAL A 298 -14.10 28.85 -1.94
N THR A 299 -15.08 29.39 -1.21
CA THR A 299 -14.83 30.42 -0.19
C THR A 299 -14.51 29.81 1.18
N ARG A 300 -14.90 28.59 1.42
CA ARG A 300 -14.74 27.93 2.73
C ARG A 300 -13.76 26.76 2.70
N ASP A 301 -13.87 25.89 1.70
CA ASP A 301 -13.07 24.66 1.55
C ASP A 301 -12.95 23.89 2.88
N ASP A 302 -14.07 23.65 3.58
CA ASP A 302 -14.11 23.15 4.94
C ASP A 302 -14.92 21.84 5.12
N TRP A 303 -15.20 21.14 4.01
CA TRP A 303 -15.83 19.82 4.02
C TRP A 303 -14.80 18.72 3.86
N GLY A 304 -14.82 17.69 4.72
CA GLY A 304 -13.83 16.63 4.59
C GLY A 304 -13.89 15.56 5.68
N ALA A 305 -12.95 14.64 5.57
CA ALA A 305 -12.56 13.73 6.63
C ALA A 305 -11.26 14.24 7.25
N TYR A 306 -11.24 14.43 8.55
CA TYR A 306 -10.18 15.15 9.25
C TYR A 306 -9.59 14.33 10.40
N VAL A 307 -8.40 14.70 10.83
CA VAL A 307 -7.82 14.25 12.09
C VAL A 307 -7.36 15.48 12.87
N PHE A 308 -8.01 15.73 13.99
CA PHE A 308 -7.59 16.74 14.97
C PHE A 308 -6.49 16.17 15.85
N LEU A 309 -5.56 17.02 16.22
CA LEU A 309 -4.57 16.76 17.25
C LEU A 309 -4.76 17.75 18.39
N ARG A 310 -4.67 17.25 19.62
CA ARG A 310 -4.67 18.06 20.83
C ARG A 310 -3.53 17.64 21.71
N ASP A 311 -2.69 18.57 22.08
CA ASP A 311 -1.72 18.36 23.13
C ASP A 311 -2.40 18.43 24.50
N VAL A 312 -2.31 17.35 25.25
CA VAL A 312 -3.02 17.22 26.52
C VAL A 312 -2.46 18.15 27.58
N GLU A 313 -1.16 18.43 27.54
CA GLU A 313 -0.49 19.26 28.54
C GLU A 313 -0.71 20.76 28.31
N SER A 314 -0.55 21.23 27.06
CA SER A 314 -0.73 22.66 26.72
C SER A 314 -2.19 23.02 26.42
N GLY A 315 -3.01 22.08 26.01
CA GLY A 315 -4.36 22.29 25.49
C GLY A 315 -4.42 22.82 24.06
N ASP A 316 -3.28 22.97 23.38
CA ASP A 316 -3.23 23.42 22.01
C ASP A 316 -3.90 22.42 21.07
N VAL A 317 -4.67 22.93 20.10
CA VAL A 317 -5.42 22.12 19.13
C VAL A 317 -5.08 22.56 17.73
N TRP A 318 -4.76 21.59 16.87
CA TRP A 318 -4.58 21.77 15.42
C TRP A 318 -5.15 20.58 14.66
N SER A 319 -5.07 20.56 13.36
CA SER A 319 -5.46 19.42 12.52
C SER A 319 -4.27 18.91 11.70
N ALA A 320 -4.30 17.64 11.31
CA ALA A 320 -3.21 17.01 10.55
C ALA A 320 -2.96 17.67 9.18
N GLY A 321 -4.01 18.25 8.56
CA GLY A 321 -3.91 19.24 7.49
C GLY A 321 -4.08 20.67 8.03
N TYR A 322 -4.35 21.63 7.16
CA TYR A 322 -4.73 22.99 7.56
C TYR A 322 -6.18 23.02 8.05
N GLN A 323 -7.09 22.48 7.26
CA GLN A 323 -8.49 22.33 7.64
C GLN A 323 -8.71 21.15 8.58
N PRO A 324 -9.73 21.17 9.44
CA PRO A 324 -10.73 22.22 9.61
C PRO A 324 -10.35 23.28 10.64
N SER A 325 -9.29 23.08 11.46
CA SER A 325 -8.93 23.97 12.56
C SER A 325 -8.53 25.38 12.07
N GLY A 326 -7.93 25.48 10.89
CA GLY A 326 -7.40 26.71 10.33
C GLY A 326 -6.31 27.34 11.19
N VAL A 327 -5.61 26.54 11.97
CA VAL A 327 -4.46 26.98 12.77
C VAL A 327 -3.24 27.03 11.87
N GLU A 328 -2.61 28.22 11.80
CA GLU A 328 -1.39 28.40 11.02
C GLU A 328 -0.23 27.61 11.65
N PRO A 329 0.44 26.73 10.89
CA PRO A 329 1.64 26.04 11.32
C PRO A 329 2.89 26.91 11.12
N ASP A 330 3.99 26.54 11.78
CA ASP A 330 5.31 27.16 11.53
C ASP A 330 5.82 26.85 10.12
N SER A 331 5.50 25.67 9.58
CA SER A 331 5.75 25.28 8.19
C SER A 331 4.66 24.35 7.68
N TYR A 332 4.36 24.44 6.39
CA TYR A 332 3.34 23.61 5.71
C TYR A 332 3.78 23.23 4.32
N ASP A 333 3.82 21.94 4.06
CA ASP A 333 4.17 21.36 2.77
C ASP A 333 3.15 20.30 2.38
N VAL A 334 2.67 20.34 1.13
CA VAL A 334 1.76 19.34 0.56
C VAL A 334 2.38 18.77 -0.69
N THR A 335 2.38 17.47 -0.78
CA THR A 335 2.88 16.72 -1.93
C THR A 335 1.79 15.80 -2.46
N PHE A 336 1.40 15.99 -3.71
CA PHE A 336 0.46 15.13 -4.42
C PHE A 336 1.20 14.30 -5.47
N THR A 337 1.10 12.98 -5.32
CA THR A 337 1.59 11.98 -6.27
C THR A 337 0.43 11.14 -6.77
N GLU A 338 0.60 10.35 -7.80
CA GLU A 338 -0.47 9.56 -8.42
C GLU A 338 -1.07 8.51 -7.46
N ASP A 339 -0.33 8.12 -6.42
CA ASP A 339 -0.68 7.07 -5.46
C ASP A 339 -1.11 7.59 -4.10
N ARG A 340 -0.74 8.83 -3.74
CA ARG A 340 -1.00 9.39 -2.40
C ARG A 340 -1.05 10.91 -2.36
N ALA A 341 -1.60 11.42 -1.26
CA ALA A 341 -1.44 12.80 -0.83
C ALA A 341 -0.70 12.82 0.51
N GLU A 342 0.35 13.64 0.60
CA GLU A 342 1.15 13.82 1.82
C GLU A 342 1.07 15.27 2.26
N PHE A 343 0.78 15.50 3.56
CA PHE A 343 0.77 16.81 4.19
C PHE A 343 1.78 16.78 5.33
N ILE A 344 2.69 17.73 5.35
CA ILE A 344 3.69 17.88 6.40
C ILE A 344 3.50 19.25 7.04
N ARG A 345 3.33 19.28 8.35
CA ARG A 345 3.26 20.52 9.10
C ARG A 345 4.10 20.46 10.37
N SER A 346 4.60 21.59 10.78
CA SER A 346 5.32 21.74 12.05
C SER A 346 4.60 22.75 12.95
N ASP A 347 4.43 22.38 14.20
CA ASP A 347 3.81 23.19 15.26
C ASP A 347 4.74 23.13 16.49
N GLY A 348 5.62 24.13 16.63
CA GLY A 348 6.66 24.15 17.66
C GLY A 348 7.61 22.94 17.55
N THR A 349 7.58 22.07 18.55
CA THR A 349 8.44 20.85 18.59
C THR A 349 7.75 19.61 18.04
N ILE A 350 6.52 19.71 17.57
CA ILE A 350 5.77 18.59 17.00
C ILE A 350 5.72 18.74 15.48
N THR A 351 6.15 17.70 14.78
CA THR A 351 5.94 17.57 13.33
C THR A 351 4.86 16.53 13.09
N THR A 352 3.85 16.92 12.32
CA THR A 352 2.74 16.05 11.92
C THR A 352 2.86 15.75 10.43
N ILE A 353 2.82 14.47 10.06
CA ILE A 353 2.75 14.04 8.65
C ILE A 353 1.44 13.27 8.49
N LEU A 354 0.63 13.68 7.52
CA LEU A 354 -0.58 12.98 7.12
C LEU A 354 -0.38 12.38 5.73
N ASP A 355 -0.39 11.06 5.64
CA ASP A 355 -0.44 10.32 4.37
C ASP A 355 -1.87 9.86 4.11
N VAL A 356 -2.40 10.11 2.91
CA VAL A 356 -3.71 9.61 2.47
C VAL A 356 -3.52 8.71 1.26
N VAL A 357 -4.06 7.48 1.36
CA VAL A 357 -3.94 6.44 0.33
C VAL A 357 -5.29 5.77 0.14
N VAL A 358 -5.65 5.45 -1.11
CA VAL A 358 -6.78 4.57 -1.46
C VAL A 358 -6.24 3.16 -1.69
N SER A 359 -6.82 2.18 -1.00
CA SER A 359 -6.42 0.78 -1.18
C SER A 359 -6.72 0.29 -2.60
N PRO A 360 -5.75 -0.28 -3.31
CA PRO A 360 -5.99 -0.86 -4.63
C PRO A 360 -6.80 -2.16 -4.61
N GLU A 361 -6.74 -2.88 -3.50
CA GLU A 361 -7.37 -4.19 -3.37
C GLU A 361 -8.81 -4.11 -2.88
N ASP A 362 -9.11 -3.09 -2.07
CA ASP A 362 -10.36 -3.01 -1.30
C ASP A 362 -11.02 -1.64 -1.46
N ASN A 363 -12.32 -1.56 -1.20
CA ASN A 363 -13.03 -0.29 -1.16
C ASN A 363 -12.72 0.42 0.17
N ALA A 364 -11.53 0.98 0.25
CA ALA A 364 -10.98 1.53 1.48
C ALA A 364 -10.07 2.72 1.23
N GLU A 365 -10.06 3.65 2.16
CA GLU A 365 -9.03 4.68 2.30
C GLU A 365 -8.34 4.56 3.67
N VAL A 366 -7.11 5.01 3.74
CA VAL A 366 -6.38 5.15 4.99
C VAL A 366 -5.76 6.53 5.09
N ARG A 367 -5.89 7.12 6.28
CA ARG A 367 -5.25 8.38 6.69
C ARG A 367 -4.29 8.06 7.80
N ARG A 368 -2.99 7.93 7.48
CA ARG A 368 -1.97 7.69 8.49
C ARG A 368 -1.39 9.01 8.96
N VAL A 369 -1.52 9.26 10.25
CA VAL A 369 -0.90 10.40 10.92
C VAL A 369 0.37 9.93 11.63
N THR A 370 1.49 10.52 11.27
CA THR A 370 2.79 10.34 11.92
C THR A 370 3.07 11.57 12.77
N VAL A 371 3.27 11.38 14.07
CA VAL A 371 3.59 12.45 15.01
C VAL A 371 5.02 12.28 15.50
N ALA A 372 5.90 13.23 15.21
CA ALA A 372 7.28 13.23 15.64
C ALA A 372 7.51 14.35 16.68
N ASN A 373 8.14 14.00 17.80
CA ASN A 373 8.47 14.94 18.85
C ASN A 373 9.97 15.25 18.80
N THR A 374 10.33 16.45 18.36
CA THR A 374 11.72 16.95 18.31
C THR A 374 12.14 17.67 19.62
N GLY A 375 11.22 17.82 20.56
CA GLY A 375 11.46 18.45 21.86
C GLY A 375 12.18 17.54 22.85
N SER A 376 12.44 18.04 24.04
CA SER A 376 13.16 17.35 25.11
C SER A 376 12.26 16.65 26.15
N ARG A 377 10.95 16.82 26.05
CA ARG A 377 9.96 16.22 26.98
C ARG A 377 9.02 15.29 26.23
N PRO A 378 8.52 14.22 26.85
CA PRO A 378 7.46 13.42 26.29
C PRO A 378 6.18 14.26 26.15
N ARG A 379 5.37 13.99 25.14
CA ARG A 379 4.09 14.67 24.89
C ARG A 379 2.98 13.63 24.76
N ASP A 380 1.89 13.87 25.44
CA ASP A 380 0.65 13.07 25.29
C ASP A 380 -0.25 13.82 24.29
N ILE A 381 -0.47 13.20 23.12
CA ILE A 381 -1.24 13.79 22.03
C ILE A 381 -2.52 12.97 21.83
N GLU A 382 -3.66 13.65 21.83
CA GLU A 382 -4.94 13.08 21.40
C GLU A 382 -5.12 13.27 19.91
N LEU A 383 -5.37 12.19 19.20
CA LEU A 383 -5.77 12.23 17.80
C LEU A 383 -7.23 11.83 17.68
N THR A 384 -8.04 12.70 17.11
CA THR A 384 -9.48 12.49 16.94
C THR A 384 -9.85 12.61 15.47
N SER A 385 -10.27 11.50 14.86
CA SER A 385 -10.82 11.53 13.50
C SER A 385 -12.20 12.14 13.49
N TYR A 386 -12.61 12.69 12.35
CA TYR A 386 -13.96 13.23 12.13
C TYR A 386 -14.33 13.17 10.66
N ALA A 387 -15.51 12.60 10.36
CA ALA A 387 -16.11 12.65 9.03
C ALA A 387 -17.64 12.60 9.12
N GLU A 388 -18.35 13.47 8.39
CA GLU A 388 -19.81 13.44 8.30
C GLU A 388 -20.25 12.37 7.31
N LEU A 389 -21.14 11.48 7.72
CA LEU A 389 -21.59 10.33 6.92
C LEU A 389 -22.78 10.68 6.02
N VAL A 390 -22.77 10.12 4.81
CA VAL A 390 -23.86 10.23 3.83
C VAL A 390 -24.43 8.87 3.48
N LEU A 391 -23.64 7.93 3.02
CA LEU A 391 -23.99 6.57 2.59
C LEU A 391 -25.17 6.57 1.58
N ALA A 392 -25.20 7.55 0.69
CA ALA A 392 -26.28 7.78 -0.28
C ALA A 392 -25.74 8.52 -1.52
N PRO A 393 -26.47 8.55 -2.64
CA PRO A 393 -26.11 9.43 -3.75
C PRO A 393 -25.99 10.89 -3.27
N PRO A 394 -24.94 11.64 -3.66
CA PRO A 394 -24.71 13.02 -3.22
C PRO A 394 -25.90 13.96 -3.52
N ALA A 395 -26.58 13.75 -4.64
CA ALA A 395 -27.77 14.52 -5.00
C ALA A 395 -28.89 14.37 -3.96
N ALA A 396 -29.09 13.18 -3.40
CA ALA A 396 -30.10 12.95 -2.35
C ALA A 396 -29.75 13.68 -1.05
N ASP A 397 -28.46 13.71 -0.68
CA ASP A 397 -28.00 14.47 0.49
C ASP A 397 -28.07 15.99 0.27
N THR A 398 -27.88 16.47 -0.96
CA THR A 398 -27.99 17.89 -1.29
C THR A 398 -29.45 18.35 -1.31
N THR A 399 -30.35 17.58 -1.92
CA THR A 399 -31.74 17.98 -2.10
C THR A 399 -32.53 17.92 -0.79
N HIS A 400 -32.34 16.86 0.02
CA HIS A 400 -33.08 16.65 1.27
C HIS A 400 -32.15 16.16 2.40
N PRO A 401 -31.22 17.00 2.89
CA PRO A 401 -30.16 16.56 3.81
C PRO A 401 -30.70 16.01 5.13
N VAL A 402 -31.71 16.63 5.71
CA VAL A 402 -32.32 16.17 6.99
C VAL A 402 -32.97 14.80 6.80
N PHE A 403 -33.71 14.61 5.72
CA PHE A 403 -34.38 13.34 5.43
C PHE A 403 -33.36 12.24 5.11
N SER A 404 -32.30 12.55 4.34
CA SER A 404 -31.26 11.59 3.99
C SER A 404 -30.57 10.99 5.24
N LYS A 405 -30.31 11.81 6.24
CA LYS A 405 -29.62 11.41 7.49
C LYS A 405 -30.39 10.39 8.34
N LEU A 406 -31.73 10.43 8.31
CA LEU A 406 -32.59 9.57 9.16
C LEU A 406 -32.43 8.06 8.91
N PHE A 407 -31.82 7.66 7.81
CA PHE A 407 -31.67 6.26 7.44
C PHE A 407 -30.34 5.65 7.84
N VAL A 408 -29.40 6.46 8.32
CA VAL A 408 -28.09 5.96 8.76
C VAL A 408 -28.17 5.50 10.22
N GLN A 409 -27.64 4.31 10.47
CA GLN A 409 -27.49 3.72 11.79
C GLN A 409 -26.04 3.41 12.07
N THR A 410 -25.60 3.63 13.29
CA THR A 410 -24.22 3.39 13.71
C THR A 410 -24.17 2.37 14.85
N GLU A 411 -23.11 1.59 14.92
CA GLU A 411 -22.79 0.70 16.01
C GLU A 411 -21.29 0.73 16.32
N TYR A 412 -20.92 0.40 17.54
CA TYR A 412 -19.52 0.24 17.92
C TYR A 412 -19.27 -1.19 18.38
N SER A 413 -18.26 -1.82 17.83
CA SER A 413 -17.82 -3.14 18.25
C SER A 413 -16.49 -3.04 18.99
N ALA A 414 -16.54 -3.10 20.32
CA ALA A 414 -15.34 -3.04 21.14
C ALA A 414 -14.37 -4.22 20.88
N LYS A 415 -14.90 -5.37 20.43
CA LYS A 415 -14.09 -6.56 20.12
C LYS A 415 -13.09 -6.32 18.98
N ILE A 416 -13.49 -5.55 17.98
CA ILE A 416 -12.68 -5.23 16.78
C ILE A 416 -12.26 -3.76 16.75
N GLY A 417 -12.56 -2.98 17.79
CA GLY A 417 -12.17 -1.56 17.90
C GLY A 417 -12.71 -0.66 16.78
N ALA A 418 -13.83 -1.00 16.15
CA ALA A 418 -14.35 -0.31 14.97
C ALA A 418 -15.76 0.25 15.18
N ILE A 419 -15.99 1.44 14.63
CA ILE A 419 -17.34 2.01 14.42
C ILE A 419 -17.86 1.45 13.11
N LEU A 420 -19.06 0.92 13.08
CA LEU A 420 -19.75 0.46 11.88
C LEU A 420 -20.93 1.38 11.61
N ALA A 421 -21.22 1.61 10.34
CA ALA A 421 -22.38 2.37 9.92
C ALA A 421 -23.06 1.69 8.72
N THR A 422 -24.39 1.74 8.69
CA THR A 422 -25.16 1.26 7.56
C THR A 422 -26.30 2.22 7.27
N ARG A 423 -26.80 2.17 6.04
CA ARG A 423 -28.00 2.88 5.63
C ARG A 423 -29.15 1.90 5.49
N ARG A 424 -30.23 2.09 6.28
CA ARG A 424 -31.45 1.33 6.14
C ARG A 424 -32.06 1.54 4.76
N ARG A 425 -32.25 0.49 3.99
CA ARG A 425 -32.88 0.52 2.67
C ARG A 425 -34.34 0.98 2.75
N ARG A 426 -34.74 1.87 1.84
CA ARG A 426 -36.12 2.35 1.70
C ARG A 426 -36.93 1.49 0.73
N SER A 427 -36.25 0.75 -0.15
CA SER A 427 -36.86 -0.20 -1.07
C SER A 427 -35.98 -1.44 -1.23
N PRO A 428 -36.52 -2.58 -1.68
CA PRO A 428 -35.73 -3.77 -1.98
C PRO A 428 -34.71 -3.58 -3.09
N THR A 429 -34.88 -2.56 -3.93
CA THR A 429 -33.98 -2.26 -5.05
C THR A 429 -32.80 -1.35 -4.66
N GLU A 430 -32.84 -0.71 -3.48
CA GLU A 430 -31.70 0.04 -2.97
C GLU A 430 -30.56 -0.91 -2.62
N ALA A 431 -29.33 -0.57 -3.06
CA ALA A 431 -28.13 -1.32 -2.70
C ALA A 431 -27.90 -1.25 -1.18
N GLU A 432 -27.48 -2.37 -0.60
CA GLU A 432 -27.02 -2.39 0.77
C GLU A 432 -25.61 -1.78 0.85
N ILE A 433 -25.37 -0.99 1.89
CA ILE A 433 -24.07 -0.37 2.15
C ILE A 433 -23.72 -0.47 3.62
N TRP A 434 -22.52 -0.93 3.89
CA TRP A 434 -21.89 -0.93 5.19
C TRP A 434 -20.56 -0.19 5.11
N ALA A 435 -20.30 0.65 6.10
CA ALA A 435 -19.01 1.32 6.27
C ALA A 435 -18.44 1.01 7.65
N ALA A 436 -17.12 0.92 7.75
CA ALA A 436 -16.42 0.77 9.01
C ALA A 436 -15.35 1.84 9.16
N HIS A 437 -15.10 2.26 10.41
CA HIS A 437 -14.01 3.18 10.75
C HIS A 437 -13.25 2.67 11.97
N LEU A 438 -11.92 2.53 11.85
CA LEU A 438 -11.06 2.02 12.90
C LEU A 438 -9.72 2.76 12.91
N ALA A 439 -8.99 2.64 14.03
CA ALA A 439 -7.66 3.21 14.20
C ALA A 439 -6.66 2.13 14.61
N VAL A 440 -5.56 2.03 13.86
CA VAL A 440 -4.42 1.13 14.15
C VAL A 440 -3.25 1.99 14.63
N VAL A 441 -2.69 1.69 15.80
CA VAL A 441 -1.66 2.50 16.45
C VAL A 441 -0.34 1.75 16.48
N GLU A 442 0.72 2.40 16.01
CA GLU A 442 2.11 1.98 16.18
C GLU A 442 2.77 2.92 17.20
N GLY A 443 2.81 2.50 18.46
CA GLY A 443 3.38 3.27 19.57
C GLY A 443 2.68 3.05 20.90
N GLU A 444 3.08 3.79 21.91
CA GLU A 444 2.48 3.71 23.25
C GLU A 444 1.12 4.43 23.27
N THR A 445 0.06 3.70 23.62
CA THR A 445 -1.29 4.25 23.79
C THR A 445 -1.57 4.58 25.26
N VAL A 446 -2.32 5.66 25.48
CA VAL A 446 -2.74 6.10 26.81
C VAL A 446 -4.27 6.05 26.90
N GLY A 447 -4.79 5.21 27.76
CA GLY A 447 -6.25 5.03 27.93
C GLY A 447 -6.91 4.19 26.81
N GLU A 448 -8.23 4.08 26.91
CA GLU A 448 -9.05 3.32 25.98
C GLU A 448 -9.48 4.18 24.77
N PRO A 449 -9.88 3.56 23.65
CA PRO A 449 -10.46 4.29 22.52
C PRO A 449 -11.79 4.91 22.92
N GLU A 450 -12.04 6.14 22.46
CA GLU A 450 -13.31 6.83 22.65
C GLU A 450 -13.95 7.07 21.29
N ILE A 451 -15.28 7.03 21.23
CA ILE A 451 -16.01 7.23 19.97
C ILE A 451 -17.17 8.22 20.11
N GLU A 452 -17.56 8.82 19.01
CA GLU A 452 -18.79 9.62 18.91
C GLU A 452 -19.38 9.46 17.50
N THR A 453 -20.68 9.23 17.43
CA THR A 453 -21.36 9.16 16.14
C THR A 453 -22.44 10.22 15.95
N ASP A 454 -22.69 11.05 16.96
CA ASP A 454 -23.65 12.16 16.90
C ASP A 454 -22.91 13.49 16.65
N ARG A 455 -23.14 14.09 15.48
CA ARG A 455 -22.56 15.38 15.09
C ARG A 455 -22.87 16.49 16.09
N ALA A 456 -24.07 16.55 16.62
CA ALA A 456 -24.47 17.60 17.55
C ALA A 456 -23.70 17.52 18.89
N ARG A 457 -23.41 16.30 19.34
CA ARG A 457 -22.57 16.07 20.52
C ARG A 457 -21.10 16.37 20.26
N PHE A 458 -20.62 16.03 19.06
CA PHE A 458 -19.24 16.29 18.66
C PHE A 458 -18.97 17.80 18.50
N LEU A 459 -19.79 18.50 17.71
CA LEU A 459 -19.58 19.92 17.44
C LEU A 459 -19.96 20.80 18.62
N GLY A 460 -21.10 20.52 19.26
CA GLY A 460 -21.71 21.41 20.26
C GLY A 460 -22.56 22.51 19.63
N ARG A 461 -23.51 23.02 20.40
CA ARG A 461 -24.42 24.07 19.96
C ARG A 461 -23.67 25.41 19.80
N GLY A 462 -23.88 26.07 18.66
CA GLY A 462 -23.26 27.35 18.34
C GLY A 462 -21.78 27.27 17.97
N ARG A 463 -21.27 26.05 17.70
CA ARG A 463 -19.90 25.81 17.24
C ARG A 463 -19.88 25.19 15.84
N GLU A 464 -18.77 25.37 15.17
CA GLU A 464 -18.47 24.83 13.84
C GLU A 464 -17.40 23.74 13.92
N VAL A 465 -17.18 23.03 12.81
CA VAL A 465 -16.15 21.99 12.69
C VAL A 465 -14.73 22.52 12.99
N ARG A 466 -14.52 23.83 12.80
CA ARG A 466 -13.25 24.50 13.10
C ARG A 466 -12.85 24.39 14.58
N ALA A 467 -13.83 24.43 15.50
CA ALA A 467 -13.60 24.41 16.95
C ALA A 467 -14.67 23.58 17.67
N PRO A 468 -14.74 22.25 17.42
CA PRO A 468 -15.76 21.38 17.98
C PRO A 468 -15.55 21.21 19.50
N ILE A 469 -16.64 21.18 20.25
CA ILE A 469 -16.60 21.05 21.71
C ILE A 469 -15.85 19.79 22.15
N ALA A 470 -16.03 18.71 21.38
CA ALA A 470 -15.40 17.42 21.63
C ALA A 470 -13.87 17.46 21.63
N VAL A 471 -13.27 18.39 20.90
CA VAL A 471 -11.80 18.50 20.78
C VAL A 471 -11.26 19.65 21.63
N MET A 472 -12.03 20.74 21.71
CA MET A 472 -11.59 21.95 22.45
C MET A 472 -11.64 21.80 23.97
N GLU A 473 -12.49 20.92 24.48
CA GLU A 473 -12.66 20.68 25.90
C GLU A 473 -12.03 19.34 26.32
N ASP A 474 -11.43 19.33 27.51
CA ASP A 474 -10.81 18.14 28.11
C ASP A 474 -11.88 17.24 28.74
N ARG A 475 -12.66 16.59 27.89
CA ARG A 475 -13.69 15.65 28.33
C ARG A 475 -13.77 14.45 27.39
N PRO A 476 -14.15 13.27 27.91
CA PRO A 476 -14.31 12.08 27.08
C PRO A 476 -15.43 12.26 26.06
N LEU A 477 -15.32 11.57 24.94
CA LEU A 477 -16.41 11.42 23.98
C LEU A 477 -17.55 10.60 24.60
N SER A 478 -18.78 10.82 24.17
CA SER A 478 -19.95 10.25 24.85
C SER A 478 -20.26 8.80 24.50
N ASN A 479 -19.51 8.21 23.57
CA ASN A 479 -19.70 6.85 23.04
C ASN A 479 -21.13 6.61 22.51
N THR A 480 -21.75 7.64 21.95
CA THR A 480 -23.11 7.55 21.39
C THR A 480 -23.09 6.76 20.08
N VAL A 481 -24.00 5.79 19.97
CA VAL A 481 -24.24 4.98 18.76
C VAL A 481 -25.74 4.77 18.54
N GLY A 482 -26.13 4.20 17.42
CA GLY A 482 -27.50 3.85 17.09
C GLY A 482 -28.10 4.73 16.01
N THR A 483 -29.39 5.04 16.12
CA THR A 483 -30.10 5.93 15.19
C THR A 483 -29.89 7.38 15.62
N VAL A 484 -28.74 7.94 15.25
CA VAL A 484 -28.44 9.37 15.46
C VAL A 484 -29.00 10.19 14.30
N LEU A 485 -29.43 11.43 14.60
CA LEU A 485 -30.11 12.25 13.58
C LEU A 485 -29.13 12.90 12.60
N ASP A 486 -27.85 13.03 12.96
CA ASP A 486 -26.79 13.58 12.12
C ASP A 486 -25.49 12.78 12.33
N PRO A 487 -25.29 11.71 11.54
CA PRO A 487 -24.26 10.72 11.81
C PRO A 487 -22.87 11.20 11.39
N VAL A 488 -21.89 10.90 12.24
CA VAL A 488 -20.46 11.11 11.98
C VAL A 488 -19.66 9.87 12.35
N PHE A 489 -18.48 9.72 11.77
CA PHE A 489 -17.41 8.92 12.34
C PHE A 489 -16.48 9.84 13.12
N ALA A 490 -16.32 9.58 14.41
CA ALA A 490 -15.30 10.19 15.25
C ALA A 490 -14.73 9.14 16.19
N LEU A 491 -13.43 8.91 16.10
CA LEU A 491 -12.69 7.97 16.92
C LEU A 491 -11.46 8.68 17.48
N ARG A 492 -11.28 8.63 18.80
CA ARG A 492 -10.17 9.25 19.53
C ARG A 492 -9.22 8.20 20.06
N ARG A 493 -7.91 8.45 19.86
CA ARG A 493 -6.82 7.74 20.49
C ARG A 493 -5.86 8.73 21.12
N ARG A 494 -5.42 8.46 22.34
CA ARG A 494 -4.33 9.20 22.98
C ARG A 494 -3.06 8.40 22.91
N VAL A 495 -1.97 9.03 22.53
CA VAL A 495 -0.64 8.41 22.39
C VAL A 495 0.41 9.21 23.12
N ARG A 496 1.41 8.52 23.64
CA ARG A 496 2.60 9.13 24.21
C ARG A 496 3.73 9.16 23.19
N VAL A 497 4.27 10.35 22.93
CA VAL A 497 5.36 10.57 21.99
C VAL A 497 6.62 10.98 22.76
N PRO A 498 7.56 10.04 23.01
CA PRO A 498 8.78 10.35 23.73
C PRO A 498 9.69 11.32 22.96
N PRO A 499 10.66 12.00 23.63
CA PRO A 499 11.63 12.86 22.99
C PRO A 499 12.40 12.15 21.87
N GLY A 500 12.52 12.79 20.70
CA GLY A 500 13.23 12.23 19.55
C GLY A 500 12.58 10.98 18.94
N ARG A 501 11.33 10.67 19.29
CA ARG A 501 10.59 9.50 18.79
C ARG A 501 9.39 9.91 17.96
N THR A 502 8.91 8.90 17.24
CA THR A 502 7.77 9.03 16.34
C THR A 502 6.73 7.97 16.67
N VAL A 503 5.45 8.36 16.64
CA VAL A 503 4.30 7.47 16.77
C VAL A 503 3.45 7.59 15.50
N ARG A 504 2.83 6.49 15.05
CA ARG A 504 1.95 6.47 13.88
C ARG A 504 0.58 5.94 14.23
N ILE A 505 -0.44 6.55 13.63
CA ILE A 505 -1.83 6.12 13.75
C ILE A 505 -2.44 6.10 12.37
N ALA A 506 -2.95 4.94 11.95
CA ALA A 506 -3.66 4.77 10.68
C ALA A 506 -5.16 4.70 10.93
N PHE A 507 -5.90 5.69 10.45
CA PHE A 507 -7.36 5.70 10.44
C PHE A 507 -7.87 5.13 9.13
N TRP A 508 -8.52 3.99 9.18
CA TRP A 508 -9.12 3.32 8.02
C TRP A 508 -10.59 3.64 7.90
N THR A 509 -11.05 3.89 6.69
CA THR A 509 -12.48 3.92 6.33
C THR A 509 -12.70 2.87 5.25
N LEU A 510 -13.53 1.88 5.55
CA LEU A 510 -13.76 0.68 4.74
C LEU A 510 -15.23 0.64 4.32
N VAL A 511 -15.52 0.13 3.12
CA VAL A 511 -16.90 0.04 2.62
C VAL A 511 -17.14 -1.30 1.92
N ALA A 512 -18.31 -1.89 2.17
CA ALA A 512 -18.73 -3.14 1.55
C ALA A 512 -20.25 -3.17 1.31
N SER A 513 -20.69 -4.19 0.57
CA SER A 513 -22.10 -4.42 0.26
C SER A 513 -22.86 -5.24 1.32
N SER A 514 -22.14 -5.76 2.33
CA SER A 514 -22.73 -6.50 3.44
C SER A 514 -21.97 -6.30 4.74
N ARG A 515 -22.62 -6.60 5.86
CA ARG A 515 -21.98 -6.55 7.19
C ARG A 515 -20.85 -7.56 7.31
N GLY A 516 -21.00 -8.75 6.73
CA GLY A 516 -19.95 -9.78 6.77
C GLY A 516 -18.69 -9.30 6.05
N GLU A 517 -18.83 -8.82 4.81
CA GLU A 517 -17.70 -8.31 4.02
C GLU A 517 -16.98 -7.13 4.70
N VAL A 518 -17.71 -6.19 5.34
CA VAL A 518 -17.05 -5.07 6.02
C VAL A 518 -16.28 -5.53 7.26
N LEU A 519 -16.75 -6.56 7.96
CA LEU A 519 -16.03 -7.16 9.08
C LEU A 519 -14.76 -7.90 8.63
N ASP A 520 -14.81 -8.61 7.50
CA ASP A 520 -13.65 -9.25 6.90
C ASP A 520 -12.59 -8.19 6.48
N LEU A 521 -13.05 -7.04 5.99
CA LEU A 521 -12.15 -5.92 5.71
C LEU A 521 -11.53 -5.33 6.99
N VAL A 522 -12.29 -5.22 8.09
CA VAL A 522 -11.73 -4.75 9.38
C VAL A 522 -10.62 -5.69 9.85
N ASP A 523 -10.87 -7.00 9.87
CA ASP A 523 -9.87 -8.02 10.25
C ASP A 523 -8.61 -7.95 9.38
N LYS A 524 -8.78 -7.71 8.07
CA LYS A 524 -7.66 -7.55 7.12
C LYS A 524 -6.81 -6.30 7.38
N HIS A 525 -7.40 -5.22 7.87
CA HIS A 525 -6.76 -3.90 7.98
C HIS A 525 -6.43 -3.49 9.42
N GLU A 526 -6.69 -4.31 10.43
CA GLU A 526 -6.30 -4.03 11.83
C GLU A 526 -4.80 -4.23 12.11
N ASP A 527 -4.07 -4.82 11.17
CA ASP A 527 -2.63 -5.03 11.27
C ASP A 527 -1.84 -3.74 10.99
N THR A 528 -0.77 -3.50 11.77
CA THR A 528 0.11 -2.33 11.62
C THR A 528 0.82 -2.26 10.28
N THR A 529 1.03 -3.40 9.60
CA THR A 529 1.65 -3.46 8.26
C THR A 529 0.68 -3.18 7.11
N ALA A 530 -0.63 -3.13 7.39
CA ALA A 530 -1.66 -2.93 6.37
C ALA A 530 -1.50 -1.62 5.58
N PHE A 531 -1.06 -0.54 6.26
CA PHE A 531 -0.78 0.73 5.59
C PHE A 531 0.36 0.61 4.56
N ASP A 532 1.49 0.05 4.94
CA ASP A 532 2.66 -0.04 4.06
C ASP A 532 2.37 -0.93 2.85
N ARG A 533 1.57 -1.98 3.05
CA ARG A 533 1.05 -2.81 1.96
C ARG A 533 0.15 -2.01 1.03
N ALA A 534 -0.84 -1.28 1.55
CA ALA A 534 -1.75 -0.48 0.73
C ALA A 534 -1.00 0.61 -0.05
N ALA A 535 -0.05 1.32 0.59
CA ALA A 535 0.75 2.36 -0.04
C ALA A 535 1.64 1.81 -1.17
N THR A 536 2.27 0.65 -0.96
CA THR A 536 3.09 -0.01 -1.98
C THR A 536 2.25 -0.44 -3.18
N LEU A 537 1.07 -1.02 -2.92
CA LEU A 537 0.17 -1.45 -3.98
C LEU A 537 -0.45 -0.27 -4.72
N ALA A 538 -0.78 0.84 -4.02
CA ALA A 538 -1.30 2.06 -4.63
C ALA A 538 -0.29 2.66 -5.62
N TRP A 539 0.98 2.76 -5.21
CA TRP A 539 2.04 3.20 -6.11
C TRP A 539 2.15 2.29 -7.35
N THR A 540 2.16 0.97 -7.14
CA THR A 540 2.22 0.01 -8.25
C THR A 540 1.03 0.16 -9.19
N GLN A 541 -0.18 0.29 -8.65
CA GLN A 541 -1.39 0.46 -9.47
C GLN A 541 -1.37 1.78 -10.24
N ALA A 542 -0.91 2.88 -9.63
CA ALA A 542 -0.80 4.17 -10.30
C ALA A 542 0.12 4.07 -11.54
N GLN A 543 1.29 3.43 -11.40
CA GLN A 543 2.21 3.22 -12.53
C GLN A 543 1.59 2.36 -13.63
N VAL A 544 0.86 1.30 -13.26
CA VAL A 544 0.14 0.44 -14.21
C VAL A 544 -0.93 1.23 -14.97
N GLN A 545 -1.69 2.08 -14.27
CA GLN A 545 -2.75 2.89 -14.88
C GLN A 545 -2.17 3.93 -15.85
N LEU A 546 -1.12 4.65 -15.48
CA LEU A 546 -0.45 5.61 -16.36
C LEU A 546 0.05 4.94 -17.64
N SER A 547 0.71 3.80 -17.49
CA SER A 547 1.20 3.02 -18.62
C SER A 547 0.07 2.51 -19.51
N TYR A 548 -1.02 2.01 -18.93
CA TYR A 548 -2.20 1.53 -19.66
C TYR A 548 -2.86 2.65 -20.48
N LEU A 549 -2.93 3.86 -19.91
CA LEU A 549 -3.49 5.04 -20.58
C LEU A 549 -2.51 5.67 -21.59
N GLY A 550 -1.24 5.27 -21.58
CA GLY A 550 -0.20 5.83 -22.42
C GLY A 550 0.12 7.29 -22.09
N ILE A 551 -0.05 7.70 -20.82
CA ILE A 551 0.25 9.04 -20.32
C ILE A 551 1.41 9.01 -19.35
N ASP A 552 2.18 10.10 -19.33
CA ASP A 552 3.25 10.31 -18.35
C ASP A 552 2.73 11.03 -17.08
N ALA A 553 3.59 11.19 -16.09
CA ALA A 553 3.23 11.84 -14.83
C ALA A 553 2.93 13.34 -15.00
N GLU A 554 3.53 14.03 -15.99
CA GLU A 554 3.24 15.44 -16.28
C GLU A 554 1.82 15.59 -16.81
N GLN A 555 1.43 14.74 -17.74
CA GLN A 555 0.07 14.69 -18.29
C GLN A 555 -0.95 14.32 -17.20
N ALA A 556 -0.63 13.34 -16.32
CA ALA A 556 -1.47 13.02 -15.18
C ALA A 556 -1.66 14.23 -14.26
N GLY A 557 -0.59 14.96 -13.94
CA GLY A 557 -0.65 16.21 -13.19
C GLY A 557 -1.51 17.29 -13.86
N LEU A 558 -1.47 17.39 -15.20
CA LEU A 558 -2.34 18.28 -15.97
C LEU A 558 -3.81 17.89 -15.81
N PHE A 559 -4.15 16.61 -15.95
CA PHE A 559 -5.54 16.14 -15.79
C PHE A 559 -6.06 16.36 -14.36
N GLN A 560 -5.22 16.18 -13.36
CA GLN A 560 -5.56 16.49 -11.97
C GLN A 560 -5.88 17.99 -11.77
N ARG A 561 -5.12 18.90 -12.37
CA ARG A 561 -5.42 20.34 -12.35
C ARG A 561 -6.74 20.65 -13.05
N LEU A 562 -6.97 20.07 -14.23
CA LEU A 562 -8.24 20.26 -14.97
C LEU A 562 -9.44 19.75 -14.17
N ALA A 563 -9.30 18.62 -13.46
CA ALA A 563 -10.34 18.11 -12.58
C ALA A 563 -10.70 19.12 -11.46
N GLY A 564 -9.72 19.81 -10.89
CA GLY A 564 -9.93 20.86 -9.90
C GLY A 564 -10.79 22.00 -10.43
N TYR A 565 -10.52 22.49 -11.64
CA TYR A 565 -11.33 23.54 -12.29
C TYR A 565 -12.77 23.11 -12.54
N VAL A 566 -13.00 21.85 -12.87
CA VAL A 566 -14.36 21.31 -13.09
C VAL A 566 -15.10 21.15 -11.77
N LEU A 567 -14.43 20.63 -10.73
CA LEU A 567 -15.02 20.37 -9.41
C LEU A 567 -15.48 21.65 -8.71
N TYR A 568 -14.71 22.72 -8.85
CA TYR A 568 -14.99 24.01 -8.21
C TYR A 568 -15.57 25.07 -9.17
N ALA A 569 -15.97 24.67 -10.40
CA ALA A 569 -16.55 25.56 -11.38
C ALA A 569 -15.77 26.88 -11.53
N ASP A 570 -14.45 26.81 -11.69
CA ASP A 570 -13.52 27.94 -11.65
C ASP A 570 -13.89 29.01 -12.69
N PRO A 571 -14.09 30.27 -12.28
CA PRO A 571 -14.49 31.35 -13.17
C PRO A 571 -13.43 31.74 -14.22
N SER A 572 -12.16 31.34 -14.04
CA SER A 572 -11.08 31.58 -15.01
C SER A 572 -11.30 30.84 -16.33
N LEU A 573 -12.07 29.74 -16.31
CA LEU A 573 -12.47 28.99 -17.52
C LEU A 573 -13.75 29.52 -18.17
N ARG A 574 -14.41 30.53 -17.61
CA ARG A 574 -15.58 31.12 -18.23
C ARG A 574 -15.19 31.91 -19.50
N PRO A 575 -15.88 31.68 -20.62
CA PRO A 575 -15.70 32.52 -21.78
C PRO A 575 -16.16 33.96 -21.49
N SER A 576 -15.56 34.92 -22.16
CA SER A 576 -15.97 36.32 -22.04
C SER A 576 -17.45 36.49 -22.39
N SER A 577 -18.12 37.49 -21.80
CA SER A 577 -19.53 37.81 -22.13
C SER A 577 -19.76 38.01 -23.62
N ASP A 578 -18.77 38.54 -24.34
CA ASP A 578 -18.85 38.73 -25.79
C ASP A 578 -18.72 37.39 -26.55
N ALA A 579 -17.90 36.45 -26.07
CA ALA A 579 -17.84 35.11 -26.65
C ALA A 579 -19.15 34.34 -26.43
N ILE A 580 -19.76 34.45 -25.24
CA ILE A 580 -21.08 33.85 -24.93
C ILE A 580 -22.18 34.44 -25.85
N ARG A 581 -22.20 35.78 -26.07
CA ARG A 581 -23.17 36.42 -26.95
C ARG A 581 -23.00 36.02 -28.41
N ARG A 582 -21.77 35.74 -28.88
CA ARG A 582 -21.50 35.30 -30.26
C ARG A 582 -21.76 33.82 -30.47
N GLY A 583 -21.66 33.01 -29.43
CA GLY A 583 -22.00 31.59 -29.45
C GLY A 583 -23.54 31.46 -29.49
N GLY A 584 -24.12 31.54 -30.68
CA GLY A 584 -25.56 31.42 -30.84
C GLY A 584 -26.08 30.05 -30.39
N GLY A 585 -26.98 30.07 -29.42
CA GLY A 585 -27.81 28.95 -29.06
C GLY A 585 -27.08 27.78 -28.44
N GLY A 586 -26.98 27.77 -27.13
CA GLY A 586 -26.69 26.54 -26.35
C GLY A 586 -27.78 25.47 -26.59
N PRO A 587 -27.57 24.25 -26.02
CA PRO A 587 -28.47 23.12 -26.23
C PRO A 587 -29.87 23.40 -25.80
#